data_668bb65de3b72e8b220e60b2fd5f6153
#
_entry.id   668bb65de3b72e8b220e60b2fd5f6153
#
_cell.length_a   1.000
_cell.length_b   1.000
_cell.length_c   1.000
_cell.angle_alpha   90.00
_cell.angle_beta   90.00
_cell.angle_gamma   90.00
#
_symmetry.space_group_name_H-M   'P 1'
#
loop_
_entity.id
_entity.type
_entity.pdbx_description
1 polymer ?
#
loop_
_entity_poly.entity_id
_entity_poly.type
_entity_poly.pdbx_seq_one_letter_code
_entity_poly.pdbx_strand_id
1 'polypeptide(L)'
;MATVSTLNPARFSVFKGIVKAMFVAYPTSIHSLRQPGSLLWIIFTLWIAKTVKNMIKRAYFHPLSHLPGNKLLSSTYFFTGIAGLSGRSHYFHPLGHKHYGKIFRFSPDIVSVTDKDMIKEILVTMDYPKSVIHEGFELNDQHNLFTSRHKEFHKNRRRLVAPAFGLQYLRALEPIMAECTQIAIDEIDNILKDPKAIKGGKILKPGQVDICSFMIRLSLDIIGETAFGQSFRMVKDNTHPVPKQLANTLKRCMQQTFNPWMKWFVPLDWSLVEFGAQRVKDRKLKGEAGRRADLLQYLIDAQAHERANGNGETGNDYDDMIAGKLTDKAVETEACVFLVAGSETSSTAMTFTIMYLVKNSDKLAKLREELDLATASNVPGALPTYDQIRNLPYLTGCINESLRLRPVAATGLPREVTEDVTMKGQFFPKGTILLAQLPQLHWSDEYFPQANQFIPERWIPGESPFPPVQDFTFYPFSAGTRNCVGKNYAMMEMRLIIAALIVRYDIGFVPRQRTDYIQYITTALATDSYIITMKRREPAREF
;
A
#
# COMPACT_ATOMS: atom_id res chain seq x y z
N MET A 1 20.04 26.07 -35.13
CA MET A 1 21.25 26.63 -34.49
C MET A 1 20.74 27.52 -33.35
N ALA A 2 20.66 26.99 -32.16
CA ALA A 2 20.29 27.75 -30.96
C ALA A 2 21.52 27.83 -30.06
N THR A 3 21.87 29.04 -29.73
CA THR A 3 23.09 29.51 -29.05
C THR A 3 23.21 28.91 -27.66
N VAL A 4 24.35 28.30 -27.40
CA VAL A 4 24.82 27.88 -26.08
C VAL A 4 25.01 29.15 -25.21
N SER A 5 24.06 29.38 -24.29
CA SER A 5 24.16 30.49 -23.34
C SER A 5 25.14 30.16 -22.22
N THR A 6 26.10 31.01 -22.08
CA THR A 6 27.21 31.17 -21.15
C THR A 6 27.00 30.64 -19.74
N LEU A 7 27.80 29.65 -19.36
CA LEU A 7 27.92 29.11 -17.99
C LEU A 7 28.42 30.22 -17.03
N ASN A 8 27.66 30.40 -15.93
CA ASN A 8 27.94 31.40 -14.90
C ASN A 8 29.30 31.12 -14.21
N PRO A 9 30.26 32.09 -14.22
CA PRO A 9 31.63 31.91 -13.70
C PRO A 9 31.73 31.53 -12.21
N ALA A 10 30.72 31.89 -11.40
CA ALA A 10 30.66 31.56 -9.99
C ALA A 10 30.59 30.03 -9.73
N ARG A 11 30.03 29.25 -10.67
CA ARG A 11 29.94 27.79 -10.56
C ARG A 11 31.27 27.09 -10.78
N PHE A 12 32.18 27.69 -11.54
CA PHE A 12 33.53 27.17 -11.80
C PHE A 12 34.48 27.37 -10.61
N SER A 13 34.27 28.41 -9.79
CA SER A 13 35.13 28.72 -8.64
C SER A 13 34.92 27.73 -7.48
N VAL A 14 33.66 27.28 -7.24
CA VAL A 14 33.37 26.26 -6.22
C VAL A 14 33.96 24.90 -6.62
N PHE A 15 33.92 24.55 -7.91
CA PHE A 15 34.52 23.32 -8.42
C PHE A 15 36.04 23.31 -8.26
N LYS A 16 36.72 24.43 -8.59
CA LYS A 16 38.19 24.58 -8.36
C LYS A 16 38.55 24.49 -6.87
N GLY A 17 37.74 25.03 -5.98
CA GLY A 17 37.95 24.96 -4.52
C GLY A 17 37.87 23.53 -3.98
N ILE A 18 36.88 22.77 -4.38
CA ILE A 18 36.70 21.38 -3.97
C ILE A 18 37.83 20.49 -4.53
N VAL A 19 38.19 20.65 -5.81
CA VAL A 19 39.28 19.90 -6.43
C VAL A 19 40.59 20.22 -5.75
N LYS A 20 40.85 21.49 -5.40
CA LYS A 20 42.10 21.90 -4.70
C LYS A 20 42.17 21.31 -3.28
N ALA A 21 41.03 21.24 -2.55
CA ALA A 21 40.95 20.61 -1.22
C ALA A 21 41.20 19.08 -1.29
N MET A 22 40.77 18.43 -2.36
CA MET A 22 41.01 16.99 -2.58
C MET A 22 42.47 16.68 -2.92
N PHE A 23 43.23 17.62 -3.53
CA PHE A 23 44.64 17.43 -3.88
C PHE A 23 45.62 17.76 -2.74
N VAL A 24 45.21 18.48 -1.69
CA VAL A 24 46.08 18.86 -0.56
C VAL A 24 46.37 17.69 0.40
N ALA A 25 45.60 16.60 0.33
CA ALA A 25 45.76 15.42 1.19
C ALA A 25 46.67 14.32 0.60
N TYR A 26 47.48 14.61 -0.43
CA TYR A 26 48.37 13.61 -1.02
C TYR A 26 49.64 13.43 -0.20
N PRO A 27 50.10 12.18 0.03
CA PRO A 27 51.41 11.93 0.61
C PRO A 27 52.54 12.43 -0.32
N THR A 28 53.45 13.21 0.22
CA THR A 28 54.47 13.99 -0.50
C THR A 28 55.67 13.17 -0.95
N SER A 29 55.70 11.84 -0.90
CA SER A 29 56.80 11.02 -1.37
C SER A 29 56.37 9.75 -2.13
N ILE A 30 57.06 9.46 -3.23
CA ILE A 30 56.86 8.26 -4.08
C ILE A 30 57.10 6.95 -3.30
N HIS A 31 57.87 6.97 -2.22
CA HIS A 31 58.13 5.80 -1.38
C HIS A 31 56.92 5.33 -0.53
N SER A 32 56.01 6.23 -0.19
CA SER A 32 54.78 5.88 0.55
C SER A 32 53.72 5.14 -0.32
N LEU A 33 53.83 5.21 -1.65
CA LEU A 33 52.96 4.53 -2.60
C LEU A 33 53.15 2.99 -2.66
N ARG A 34 54.26 2.48 -2.10
CA ARG A 34 54.54 1.01 -2.05
C ARG A 34 53.94 0.29 -0.86
N GLN A 35 53.31 0.99 0.07
CA GLN A 35 52.61 0.37 1.18
C GLN A 35 51.19 -0.12 0.74
N PRO A 36 50.73 -1.31 1.14
CA PRO A 36 49.42 -1.81 0.75
C PRO A 36 48.24 -0.87 1.13
N GLY A 37 48.43 -0.04 2.16
CA GLY A 37 47.44 0.98 2.55
C GLY A 37 47.30 2.13 1.56
N SER A 38 48.39 2.50 0.83
CA SER A 38 48.31 3.63 -0.11
C SER A 38 47.50 3.32 -1.37
N LEU A 39 47.53 2.07 -1.84
CA LEU A 39 46.69 1.63 -2.97
C LEU A 39 45.20 1.71 -2.63
N LEU A 40 44.83 1.31 -1.42
CA LEU A 40 43.44 1.42 -0.94
C LEU A 40 43.00 2.89 -0.85
N TRP A 41 43.87 3.79 -0.39
CA TRP A 41 43.60 5.23 -0.36
C TRP A 41 43.44 5.84 -1.76
N ILE A 42 44.25 5.43 -2.73
CA ILE A 42 44.11 5.86 -4.13
C ILE A 42 42.76 5.38 -4.70
N ILE A 43 42.44 4.10 -4.53
CA ILE A 43 41.16 3.53 -4.99
C ILE A 43 39.99 4.28 -4.34
N PHE A 44 40.05 4.53 -3.04
CA PHE A 44 39.02 5.26 -2.30
C PHE A 44 38.85 6.70 -2.82
N THR A 45 40.00 7.42 -3.04
CA THR A 45 39.97 8.79 -3.56
C THR A 45 39.40 8.84 -4.98
N LEU A 46 39.78 7.91 -5.86
CA LEU A 46 39.25 7.79 -7.21
C LEU A 46 37.75 7.46 -7.19
N TRP A 47 37.32 6.59 -6.27
CA TRP A 47 35.91 6.26 -6.08
C TRP A 47 35.11 7.48 -5.61
N ILE A 48 35.62 8.26 -4.64
CA ILE A 48 35.00 9.52 -4.20
C ILE A 48 34.92 10.50 -5.37
N ALA A 49 36.01 10.70 -6.11
CA ALA A 49 36.06 11.62 -7.24
C ALA A 49 35.04 11.23 -8.32
N LYS A 50 34.93 9.94 -8.64
CA LYS A 50 33.91 9.40 -9.56
C LYS A 50 32.51 9.65 -9.04
N THR A 51 32.28 9.44 -7.75
CA THR A 51 30.96 9.63 -7.10
C THR A 51 30.55 11.11 -7.16
N VAL A 52 31.44 12.01 -6.77
CA VAL A 52 31.23 13.48 -6.84
C VAL A 52 30.96 13.93 -8.28
N LYS A 53 31.79 13.47 -9.24
CA LYS A 53 31.57 13.73 -10.67
C LYS A 53 30.17 13.30 -11.13
N ASN A 54 29.74 12.09 -10.75
CA ASN A 54 28.42 11.58 -11.09
C ASN A 54 27.30 12.40 -10.42
N MET A 55 27.49 12.82 -9.17
CA MET A 55 26.54 13.68 -8.48
C MET A 55 26.37 15.02 -9.18
N ILE A 56 27.48 15.67 -9.57
CA ILE A 56 27.46 16.92 -10.33
C ILE A 56 26.77 16.73 -11.68
N LYS A 57 27.11 15.66 -12.41
CA LYS A 57 26.46 15.32 -13.69
C LYS A 57 24.94 15.17 -13.51
N ARG A 58 24.49 14.43 -12.52
CA ARG A 58 23.08 14.23 -12.24
C ARG A 58 22.38 15.52 -11.80
N ALA A 59 23.00 16.34 -10.95
CA ALA A 59 22.41 17.57 -10.43
C ALA A 59 22.20 18.64 -11.51
N TYR A 60 23.15 18.79 -12.44
CA TYR A 60 23.21 19.95 -13.34
C TYR A 60 23.14 19.62 -14.85
N PHE A 61 23.50 18.42 -15.26
CA PHE A 61 23.59 18.02 -16.66
C PHE A 61 22.63 16.87 -17.03
N HIS A 62 21.77 16.46 -16.11
CA HIS A 62 20.75 15.46 -16.39
C HIS A 62 19.59 16.12 -17.17
N PRO A 63 18.92 15.42 -18.10
CA PRO A 63 17.75 15.96 -18.83
C PRO A 63 16.65 16.55 -17.92
N LEU A 64 16.50 16.01 -16.69
CA LEU A 64 15.55 16.53 -15.69
C LEU A 64 16.10 17.68 -14.85
N SER A 65 17.30 18.25 -15.16
CA SER A 65 17.89 19.32 -14.35
C SER A 65 17.15 20.66 -14.45
N HIS A 66 16.30 20.83 -15.45
CA HIS A 66 15.42 21.98 -15.63
C HIS A 66 14.28 22.01 -14.60
N LEU A 67 13.86 20.86 -14.07
CA LEU A 67 12.81 20.78 -13.07
C LEU A 67 13.25 21.36 -11.71
N PRO A 68 12.35 22.03 -10.98
CA PRO A 68 12.62 22.46 -9.62
C PRO A 68 12.92 21.25 -8.72
N GLY A 69 13.73 21.45 -7.69
CA GLY A 69 14.11 20.39 -6.75
C GLY A 69 15.42 20.65 -6.06
N ASN A 70 15.68 19.97 -4.96
CA ASN A 70 16.94 20.06 -4.24
C ASN A 70 18.06 19.37 -5.04
N LYS A 71 19.10 20.11 -5.39
CA LYS A 71 20.21 19.60 -6.22
C LYS A 71 20.99 18.45 -5.57
N LEU A 72 21.10 18.44 -4.23
CA LEU A 72 21.74 17.34 -3.50
C LEU A 72 20.88 16.07 -3.55
N LEU A 73 19.57 16.17 -3.25
CA LEU A 73 18.65 15.04 -3.32
C LEU A 73 18.58 14.47 -4.75
N SER A 74 18.50 15.34 -5.77
CA SER A 74 18.44 14.93 -7.17
C SER A 74 19.77 14.41 -7.74
N SER A 75 20.89 14.46 -6.97
CA SER A 75 22.19 13.95 -7.39
C SER A 75 22.47 12.50 -6.99
N THR A 76 21.75 11.97 -6.00
CA THR A 76 22.03 10.65 -5.40
C THR A 76 20.76 9.95 -4.90
N TYR A 77 20.77 8.61 -4.93
CA TYR A 77 19.70 7.79 -4.35
C TYR A 77 19.86 7.57 -2.84
N PHE A 78 20.95 8.03 -2.25
CA PHE A 78 21.26 7.78 -0.83
C PHE A 78 20.12 8.26 0.11
N PHE A 79 19.64 9.48 -0.09
CA PHE A 79 18.57 10.04 0.75
C PHE A 79 17.23 9.34 0.53
N THR A 80 16.93 8.95 -0.70
CA THR A 80 15.73 8.16 -1.03
C THR A 80 15.79 6.79 -0.36
N GLY A 81 16.98 6.17 -0.34
CA GLY A 81 17.24 4.92 0.35
C GLY A 81 17.00 5.02 1.87
N ILE A 82 17.55 6.06 2.52
CA ILE A 82 17.32 6.31 3.95
C ILE A 82 15.85 6.58 4.24
N ALA A 83 15.18 7.39 3.42
CA ALA A 83 13.76 7.68 3.59
C ALA A 83 12.91 6.40 3.48
N GLY A 84 13.23 5.52 2.51
CA GLY A 84 12.58 4.22 2.35
C GLY A 84 12.83 3.29 3.54
N LEU A 85 14.08 3.21 4.05
CA LEU A 85 14.42 2.39 5.22
C LEU A 85 13.71 2.86 6.50
N SER A 86 13.52 4.17 6.65
CA SER A 86 12.89 4.75 7.85
C SER A 86 11.36 4.64 7.85
N GLY A 87 10.74 4.28 6.72
CA GLY A 87 9.28 4.32 6.56
C GLY A 87 8.69 5.74 6.62
N ARG A 88 9.50 6.79 6.42
CA ARG A 88 9.09 8.20 6.55
C ARG A 88 9.14 8.99 5.25
N SER A 89 9.25 8.34 4.12
CA SER A 89 9.30 9.00 2.80
C SER A 89 8.10 9.90 2.53
N HIS A 90 6.93 9.54 3.05
CA HIS A 90 5.68 10.30 2.92
C HIS A 90 5.72 11.71 3.53
N TYR A 91 6.63 12.02 4.47
CA TYR A 91 6.79 13.37 5.00
C TYR A 91 7.54 14.33 4.06
N PHE A 92 8.40 13.80 3.19
CA PHE A 92 9.23 14.63 2.31
C PHE A 92 8.47 15.18 1.10
N HIS A 93 7.48 14.43 0.59
CA HIS A 93 6.73 14.85 -0.59
C HIS A 93 5.87 16.10 -0.35
N PRO A 94 5.06 16.20 0.73
CA PRO A 94 4.30 17.41 1.04
C PRO A 94 5.20 18.64 1.19
N LEU A 95 6.34 18.48 1.88
CA LEU A 95 7.31 19.57 2.05
C LEU A 95 7.92 20.00 0.71
N GLY A 96 8.24 19.05 -0.16
CA GLY A 96 8.74 19.31 -1.49
C GLY A 96 7.72 20.08 -2.34
N HIS A 97 6.46 19.63 -2.37
CA HIS A 97 5.40 20.30 -3.13
C HIS A 97 5.06 21.69 -2.59
N LYS A 98 5.11 21.89 -1.27
CA LYS A 98 4.95 23.22 -0.66
C LYS A 98 6.04 24.20 -1.14
N HIS A 99 7.27 23.72 -1.34
CA HIS A 99 8.41 24.57 -1.71
C HIS A 99 8.61 24.73 -3.21
N TYR A 100 8.42 23.66 -3.98
CA TYR A 100 8.74 23.59 -5.41
C TYR A 100 7.52 23.61 -6.34
N GLY A 101 6.29 23.53 -5.80
CA GLY A 101 5.06 23.50 -6.58
C GLY A 101 4.59 22.09 -6.97
N LYS A 102 3.70 22.02 -7.97
CA LYS A 102 2.98 20.79 -8.35
C LYS A 102 3.86 19.70 -8.98
N ILE A 103 5.05 20.05 -9.46
CA ILE A 103 5.99 19.13 -10.13
C ILE A 103 7.38 19.43 -9.62
N PHE A 104 8.07 18.47 -9.05
CA PHE A 104 9.47 18.64 -8.66
C PHE A 104 10.27 17.35 -8.75
N ARG A 105 11.59 17.50 -9.00
CA ARG A 105 12.52 16.39 -9.06
C ARG A 105 12.94 15.98 -7.66
N PHE A 106 12.53 14.79 -7.25
CA PHE A 106 12.76 14.24 -5.91
C PHE A 106 14.06 13.46 -5.79
N SER A 107 14.46 12.72 -6.83
CA SER A 107 15.64 11.85 -6.90
C SER A 107 16.25 11.94 -8.30
N PRO A 108 17.38 11.30 -8.62
CA PRO A 108 18.00 11.43 -9.95
C PRO A 108 17.08 11.25 -11.15
N ASP A 109 16.15 10.32 -11.07
CA ASP A 109 15.20 9.96 -12.12
C ASP A 109 13.74 9.90 -11.64
N ILE A 110 13.47 10.31 -10.38
CA ILE A 110 12.13 10.33 -9.80
C ILE A 110 11.61 11.75 -9.73
N VAL A 111 10.45 11.97 -10.34
CA VAL A 111 9.72 13.25 -10.32
C VAL A 111 8.40 13.06 -9.58
N SER A 112 8.17 13.90 -8.59
CA SER A 112 6.94 13.92 -7.78
C SER A 112 5.93 14.86 -8.42
N VAL A 113 4.68 14.40 -8.59
CA VAL A 113 3.62 15.09 -9.32
C VAL A 113 2.35 15.14 -8.50
N THR A 114 1.77 16.36 -8.32
CA THR A 114 0.47 16.59 -7.66
C THR A 114 -0.54 17.31 -8.56
N ASP A 115 -0.18 17.57 -9.82
CA ASP A 115 -1.12 18.13 -10.79
C ASP A 115 -2.17 17.08 -11.16
N LYS A 116 -3.46 17.42 -10.98
CA LYS A 116 -4.60 16.51 -11.18
C LYS A 116 -4.65 15.94 -12.61
N ASP A 117 -4.49 16.83 -13.60
CA ASP A 117 -4.61 16.42 -15.01
C ASP A 117 -3.43 15.56 -15.42
N MET A 118 -2.23 15.92 -14.95
CA MET A 118 -1.03 15.13 -15.20
C MET A 118 -1.09 13.76 -14.52
N ILE A 119 -1.65 13.66 -13.31
CA ILE A 119 -1.90 12.37 -12.63
C ILE A 119 -2.89 11.53 -13.44
N LYS A 120 -3.98 12.13 -13.96
CA LYS A 120 -4.90 11.47 -14.87
C LYS A 120 -4.18 10.97 -16.13
N GLU A 121 -3.34 11.81 -16.72
CA GLU A 121 -2.55 11.44 -17.90
C GLU A 121 -1.63 10.25 -17.61
N ILE A 122 -0.90 10.28 -16.51
CA ILE A 122 0.03 9.22 -16.09
C ILE A 122 -0.69 7.88 -15.86
N LEU A 123 -1.81 7.89 -15.14
CA LEU A 123 -2.46 6.67 -14.66
C LEU A 123 -3.51 6.11 -15.61
N VAL A 124 -4.16 6.95 -16.39
CA VAL A 124 -5.35 6.58 -17.19
C VAL A 124 -5.08 6.73 -18.67
N THR A 125 -4.66 7.91 -19.15
CA THR A 125 -4.55 8.19 -20.59
C THR A 125 -3.37 7.47 -21.22
N MET A 126 -2.18 7.65 -20.66
CA MET A 126 -0.95 6.99 -21.13
C MET A 126 -0.81 5.58 -20.56
N ASP A 127 -1.49 5.32 -19.41
CA ASP A 127 -1.44 4.04 -18.71
C ASP A 127 -0.01 3.51 -18.59
N TYR A 128 0.89 4.35 -18.07
CA TYR A 128 2.30 4.00 -17.93
C TYR A 128 2.48 2.77 -17.05
N PRO A 129 3.43 1.88 -17.39
CA PRO A 129 3.73 0.70 -16.60
C PRO A 129 4.21 1.08 -15.19
N LYS A 130 4.10 0.16 -14.28
CA LYS A 130 4.74 0.25 -12.97
C LYS A 130 6.24 0.42 -13.14
N SER A 131 6.89 1.13 -12.23
CA SER A 131 8.34 1.33 -12.28
C SER A 131 9.11 0.11 -11.77
N VAL A 132 10.42 0.10 -12.00
CA VAL A 132 11.35 -0.91 -11.50
C VAL A 132 11.27 -1.13 -9.97
N ILE A 133 10.78 -0.16 -9.22
CA ILE A 133 10.57 -0.26 -7.77
C ILE A 133 9.66 -1.45 -7.41
N HIS A 134 8.69 -1.79 -8.26
CA HIS A 134 7.77 -2.89 -7.99
C HIS A 134 8.43 -4.28 -8.10
N GLU A 135 9.48 -4.44 -8.89
CA GLU A 135 10.21 -5.71 -9.02
C GLU A 135 10.87 -6.15 -7.69
N GLY A 136 11.17 -5.20 -6.81
CA GLY A 136 11.69 -5.51 -5.48
C GLY A 136 10.71 -6.24 -4.55
N PHE A 137 9.45 -6.35 -4.96
CA PHE A 137 8.39 -7.08 -4.24
C PHE A 137 7.96 -8.36 -4.95
N GLU A 138 8.73 -8.84 -5.91
CA GLU A 138 8.50 -10.15 -6.52
C GLU A 138 8.72 -11.26 -5.50
N LEU A 139 7.80 -12.21 -5.50
CA LEU A 139 7.87 -13.39 -4.66
C LEU A 139 8.22 -14.60 -5.53
N ASN A 140 9.12 -15.43 -5.05
CA ASN A 140 9.53 -16.67 -5.73
C ASN A 140 10.06 -16.46 -7.17
N ASP A 141 10.71 -15.32 -7.41
CA ASP A 141 11.20 -14.90 -8.74
C ASP A 141 10.12 -14.97 -9.84
N GLN A 142 8.86 -14.78 -9.44
CA GLN A 142 7.71 -14.80 -10.31
C GLN A 142 7.08 -13.42 -10.44
N HIS A 143 6.82 -13.01 -11.68
CA HIS A 143 5.94 -11.90 -11.95
C HIS A 143 4.52 -12.22 -11.45
N ASN A 144 3.88 -11.23 -10.82
CA ASN A 144 2.52 -11.34 -10.34
C ASN A 144 1.72 -10.08 -10.71
N LEU A 145 0.43 -10.08 -10.43
CA LEU A 145 -0.45 -8.96 -10.78
C LEU A 145 -0.01 -7.64 -10.13
N PHE A 146 0.60 -7.69 -8.92
CA PHE A 146 1.06 -6.49 -8.22
C PHE A 146 2.40 -5.97 -8.74
N THR A 147 3.36 -6.84 -9.10
CA THR A 147 4.73 -6.43 -9.43
C THR A 147 4.97 -6.19 -10.91
N SER A 148 4.23 -6.85 -11.80
CA SER A 148 4.51 -6.85 -13.23
C SER A 148 4.47 -5.47 -13.87
N ARG A 149 5.53 -5.16 -14.62
CA ARG A 149 5.67 -3.97 -15.48
C ARG A 149 5.19 -4.22 -16.89
N HIS A 150 5.21 -5.46 -17.36
CA HIS A 150 4.84 -5.86 -18.71
C HIS A 150 3.34 -5.68 -18.95
N LYS A 151 2.97 -4.89 -19.98
CA LYS A 151 1.55 -4.56 -20.27
C LYS A 151 0.76 -5.83 -20.62
N GLU A 152 1.29 -6.69 -21.50
CA GLU A 152 0.60 -7.91 -21.94
C GLU A 152 0.46 -8.92 -20.80
N PHE A 153 1.52 -9.17 -20.04
CA PHE A 153 1.43 -10.01 -18.84
C PHE A 153 0.32 -9.51 -17.90
N HIS A 154 0.36 -8.21 -17.55
CA HIS A 154 -0.60 -7.64 -16.63
C HIS A 154 -2.03 -7.76 -17.15
N LYS A 155 -2.26 -7.48 -18.44
CA LYS A 155 -3.57 -7.60 -19.09
C LYS A 155 -4.09 -9.04 -19.01
N ASN A 156 -3.26 -10.02 -19.39
CA ASN A 156 -3.63 -11.43 -19.38
C ASN A 156 -3.88 -11.94 -17.96
N ARG A 157 -2.97 -11.66 -17.03
CA ARG A 157 -3.13 -12.07 -15.64
C ARG A 157 -4.35 -11.42 -14.99
N ARG A 158 -4.59 -10.13 -15.26
CA ARG A 158 -5.77 -9.44 -14.74
C ARG A 158 -7.08 -10.01 -15.27
N ARG A 159 -7.14 -10.38 -16.55
CA ARG A 159 -8.30 -11.05 -17.16
C ARG A 159 -8.65 -12.34 -16.43
N LEU A 160 -7.66 -13.10 -16.01
CA LEU A 160 -7.84 -14.37 -15.32
C LEU A 160 -8.20 -14.19 -13.83
N VAL A 161 -7.68 -13.16 -13.18
CA VAL A 161 -7.82 -12.95 -11.72
C VAL A 161 -9.02 -12.07 -11.35
N ALA A 162 -9.31 -11.02 -12.14
CA ALA A 162 -10.28 -10.00 -11.76
C ALA A 162 -11.71 -10.52 -11.54
N PRO A 163 -12.22 -11.54 -12.24
CA PRO A 163 -13.57 -12.04 -11.98
C PRO A 163 -13.76 -12.61 -10.57
N ALA A 164 -12.68 -13.11 -9.90
CA ALA A 164 -12.73 -13.53 -8.51
C ALA A 164 -13.08 -12.39 -7.54
N PHE A 165 -12.84 -11.14 -7.96
CA PHE A 165 -13.16 -9.92 -7.21
C PHE A 165 -14.41 -9.19 -7.75
N GLY A 166 -15.15 -9.83 -8.66
CA GLY A 166 -16.45 -9.37 -9.14
C GLY A 166 -17.54 -9.55 -8.06
N LEU A 167 -18.52 -8.65 -8.04
CA LEU A 167 -19.59 -8.65 -7.03
C LEU A 167 -20.34 -9.99 -6.96
N GLN A 168 -20.53 -10.67 -8.08
CA GLN A 168 -21.22 -11.97 -8.12
C GLN A 168 -20.43 -13.04 -7.35
N TYR A 169 -19.10 -13.11 -7.54
CA TYR A 169 -18.27 -14.08 -6.83
C TYR A 169 -18.11 -13.72 -5.35
N LEU A 170 -17.97 -12.42 -5.05
CA LEU A 170 -17.84 -11.94 -3.68
C LEU A 170 -19.05 -12.23 -2.80
N ARG A 171 -20.26 -12.33 -3.39
CA ARG A 171 -21.46 -12.77 -2.64
C ARG A 171 -21.31 -14.18 -2.06
N ALA A 172 -20.56 -15.06 -2.72
CA ALA A 172 -20.27 -16.39 -2.16
C ALA A 172 -19.31 -16.35 -0.97
N LEU A 173 -18.51 -15.27 -0.85
CA LEU A 173 -17.57 -15.05 0.26
C LEU A 173 -18.21 -14.32 1.46
N GLU A 174 -19.38 -13.68 1.27
CA GLU A 174 -20.08 -12.94 2.33
C GLU A 174 -20.34 -13.80 3.59
N PRO A 175 -20.88 -15.03 3.49
CA PRO A 175 -21.11 -15.87 4.67
C PRO A 175 -19.81 -16.15 5.45
N ILE A 176 -18.70 -16.33 4.74
CA ILE A 176 -17.39 -16.56 5.35
C ILE A 176 -16.93 -15.31 6.12
N MET A 177 -17.06 -14.13 5.51
CA MET A 177 -16.73 -12.87 6.18
C MET A 177 -17.63 -12.60 7.39
N ALA A 178 -18.93 -12.92 7.28
CA ALA A 178 -19.90 -12.77 8.37
C ALA A 178 -19.57 -13.71 9.53
N GLU A 179 -19.20 -14.97 9.26
CA GLU A 179 -18.77 -15.92 10.29
C GLU A 179 -17.51 -15.44 11.02
N CYS A 180 -16.48 -15.01 10.28
CA CYS A 180 -15.27 -14.43 10.88
C CYS A 180 -15.59 -13.18 11.72
N THR A 181 -16.53 -12.36 11.26
CA THR A 181 -16.98 -11.16 11.99
C THR A 181 -17.73 -11.56 13.26
N GLN A 182 -18.57 -12.59 13.23
CA GLN A 182 -19.26 -13.10 14.43
C GLN A 182 -18.25 -13.62 15.46
N ILE A 183 -17.25 -14.40 15.02
CA ILE A 183 -16.15 -14.88 15.89
C ILE A 183 -15.42 -13.70 16.53
N ALA A 184 -15.21 -12.62 15.77
CA ALA A 184 -14.57 -11.41 16.28
C ALA A 184 -15.42 -10.67 17.32
N ILE A 185 -16.73 -10.57 17.10
CA ILE A 185 -17.68 -10.01 18.06
C ILE A 185 -17.69 -10.82 19.37
N ASP A 186 -17.75 -12.15 19.26
CA ASP A 186 -17.74 -13.03 20.44
C ASP A 186 -16.44 -12.87 21.26
N GLU A 187 -15.31 -12.70 20.57
CA GLU A 187 -14.02 -12.48 21.24
C GLU A 187 -13.93 -11.09 21.88
N ILE A 188 -14.47 -10.06 21.27
CA ILE A 188 -14.61 -8.74 21.92
C ILE A 188 -15.46 -8.85 23.18
N ASP A 189 -16.61 -9.54 23.11
CA ASP A 189 -17.47 -9.77 24.28
C ASP A 189 -16.71 -10.49 25.41
N ASN A 190 -15.83 -11.46 25.09
CA ASN A 190 -14.97 -12.14 26.05
C ASN A 190 -13.93 -11.18 26.67
N ILE A 191 -13.26 -10.37 25.84
CA ILE A 191 -12.29 -9.37 26.29
C ILE A 191 -12.93 -8.32 27.21
N LEU A 192 -14.16 -7.91 26.91
CA LEU A 192 -14.89 -6.95 27.74
C LEU A 192 -15.28 -7.52 29.10
N LYS A 193 -15.53 -8.83 29.20
CA LYS A 193 -15.81 -9.55 30.46
C LYS A 193 -14.54 -9.79 31.27
N ASP A 194 -13.47 -10.22 30.62
CA ASP A 194 -12.16 -10.49 31.24
C ASP A 194 -11.02 -9.92 30.37
N PRO A 195 -10.46 -8.76 30.73
CA PRO A 195 -9.34 -8.15 30.00
C PRO A 195 -8.08 -9.02 29.90
N LYS A 196 -7.96 -10.08 30.73
CA LYS A 196 -6.84 -11.03 30.68
C LYS A 196 -7.03 -12.09 29.58
N ALA A 197 -8.20 -12.17 28.98
CA ALA A 197 -8.49 -13.13 27.90
C ALA A 197 -7.69 -12.85 26.61
N ILE A 198 -7.05 -11.69 26.48
CA ILE A 198 -6.25 -11.32 25.30
C ILE A 198 -4.97 -12.15 25.25
N LYS A 199 -4.96 -13.24 24.51
CA LYS A 199 -3.75 -14.03 24.28
C LYS A 199 -2.73 -13.25 23.44
N GLY A 200 -1.52 -13.08 23.97
CA GLY A 200 -0.41 -12.38 23.29
C GLY A 200 -0.59 -10.87 23.10
N GLY A 201 -1.60 -10.26 23.71
CA GLY A 201 -1.88 -8.82 23.67
C GLY A 201 -1.41 -8.09 24.94
N LYS A 202 -1.46 -6.74 24.90
CA LYS A 202 -1.24 -5.90 26.09
C LYS A 202 -2.47 -6.00 27.00
N ILE A 203 -2.25 -6.13 28.30
CA ILE A 203 -3.34 -6.01 29.30
C ILE A 203 -3.82 -4.57 29.29
N LEU A 204 -5.08 -4.37 28.96
CA LEU A 204 -5.75 -3.07 28.90
C LEU A 204 -6.63 -2.87 30.14
N LYS A 205 -7.10 -1.64 30.35
CA LYS A 205 -8.11 -1.37 31.38
C LYS A 205 -9.45 -2.02 30.99
N PRO A 206 -10.30 -2.39 31.96
CA PRO A 206 -11.65 -2.86 31.67
C PRO A 206 -12.40 -1.94 30.71
N GLY A 207 -13.10 -2.50 29.76
CA GLY A 207 -13.82 -1.74 28.74
C GLY A 207 -12.94 -1.12 27.65
N GLN A 208 -11.66 -1.47 27.56
CA GLN A 208 -10.75 -1.01 26.50
C GLN A 208 -10.38 -2.14 25.54
N VAL A 209 -10.24 -1.80 24.26
CA VAL A 209 -9.79 -2.72 23.19
C VAL A 209 -8.75 -2.01 22.34
N ASP A 210 -7.65 -2.68 22.00
CA ASP A 210 -6.70 -2.23 21.00
C ASP A 210 -7.23 -2.56 19.61
N ILE A 211 -7.93 -1.59 19.03
CA ILE A 211 -8.62 -1.79 17.74
C ILE A 211 -7.63 -1.99 16.58
N CYS A 212 -6.44 -1.40 16.63
CA CYS A 212 -5.43 -1.58 15.60
C CYS A 212 -4.97 -3.04 15.54
N SER A 213 -4.50 -3.57 16.65
CA SER A 213 -4.10 -4.98 16.77
C SER A 213 -5.26 -5.94 16.46
N PHE A 214 -6.48 -5.57 16.85
CA PHE A 214 -7.66 -6.41 16.61
C PHE A 214 -8.02 -6.49 15.13
N MET A 215 -8.02 -5.36 14.40
CA MET A 215 -8.33 -5.33 12.97
C MET A 215 -7.32 -6.12 12.13
N ILE A 216 -6.03 -6.06 12.46
CA ILE A 216 -5.01 -6.86 11.76
C ILE A 216 -5.30 -8.35 11.93
N ARG A 217 -5.61 -8.81 13.14
CA ARG A 217 -5.93 -10.21 13.43
C ARG A 217 -7.18 -10.66 12.68
N LEU A 218 -8.24 -9.83 12.69
CA LEU A 218 -9.48 -10.13 12.00
C LEU A 218 -9.30 -10.21 10.49
N SER A 219 -8.63 -9.22 9.87
CA SER A 219 -8.36 -9.24 8.42
C SER A 219 -7.49 -10.42 8.01
N LEU A 220 -6.54 -10.85 8.87
CA LEU A 220 -5.76 -12.07 8.61
C LEU A 220 -6.63 -13.33 8.65
N ASP A 221 -7.58 -13.44 9.59
CA ASP A 221 -8.49 -14.58 9.63
C ASP A 221 -9.44 -14.58 8.43
N ILE A 222 -9.97 -13.41 8.05
CA ILE A 222 -10.85 -13.28 6.87
C ILE A 222 -10.10 -13.64 5.58
N ILE A 223 -8.91 -13.10 5.35
CA ILE A 223 -8.17 -13.42 4.12
C ILE A 223 -7.68 -14.88 4.14
N GLY A 224 -7.35 -15.44 5.29
CA GLY A 224 -7.02 -16.85 5.45
C GLY A 224 -8.18 -17.76 5.01
N GLU A 225 -9.38 -17.47 5.48
CA GLU A 225 -10.59 -18.22 5.10
C GLU A 225 -10.98 -17.99 3.63
N THR A 226 -10.96 -16.75 3.16
CA THR A 226 -11.44 -16.42 1.81
C THR A 226 -10.42 -16.69 0.72
N ALA A 227 -9.11 -16.64 1.03
CA ALA A 227 -8.06 -16.90 0.06
C ALA A 227 -7.53 -18.35 0.09
N PHE A 228 -7.48 -18.98 1.28
CA PHE A 228 -6.89 -20.32 1.42
C PHE A 228 -7.85 -21.36 1.98
N GLY A 229 -9.07 -20.94 2.39
CA GLY A 229 -10.05 -21.83 3.00
C GLY A 229 -9.65 -22.30 4.40
N GLN A 230 -8.83 -21.53 5.12
CA GLN A 230 -8.36 -21.87 6.45
C GLN A 230 -8.11 -20.60 7.27
N SER A 231 -8.81 -20.46 8.43
CA SER A 231 -8.50 -19.40 9.39
C SER A 231 -7.13 -19.59 10.01
N PHE A 232 -6.42 -18.49 10.24
CA PHE A 232 -5.19 -18.47 11.05
C PHE A 232 -5.50 -18.41 12.55
N ARG A 233 -6.78 -18.29 12.93
CA ARG A 233 -7.26 -18.18 14.31
C ARG A 233 -6.57 -17.06 15.11
N MET A 234 -6.22 -15.97 14.40
CA MET A 234 -5.50 -14.84 14.99
C MET A 234 -6.34 -14.10 16.02
N VAL A 235 -7.65 -14.01 15.79
CA VAL A 235 -8.58 -13.38 16.73
C VAL A 235 -8.62 -14.17 18.05
N LYS A 236 -8.67 -15.50 17.99
CA LYS A 236 -8.79 -16.38 19.19
C LYS A 236 -7.45 -16.66 19.86
N ASP A 237 -6.47 -17.11 19.10
CA ASP A 237 -5.24 -17.71 19.66
C ASP A 237 -4.00 -16.80 19.49
N ASN A 238 -3.96 -15.97 18.44
CA ASN A 238 -2.86 -15.05 18.11
C ASN A 238 -1.46 -15.72 18.10
N THR A 239 -1.39 -16.99 17.70
CA THR A 239 -0.15 -17.78 17.76
C THR A 239 0.40 -18.19 16.41
N HIS A 240 -0.36 -17.98 15.33
CA HIS A 240 0.04 -18.40 13.99
C HIS A 240 1.26 -17.60 13.49
N PRO A 241 2.27 -18.23 12.85
CA PRO A 241 3.50 -17.56 12.44
C PRO A 241 3.34 -16.62 11.25
N VAL A 242 2.31 -16.78 10.42
CA VAL A 242 2.09 -16.02 9.17
C VAL A 242 2.18 -14.51 9.34
N PRO A 243 1.58 -13.85 10.34
CA PRO A 243 1.68 -12.40 10.48
C PRO A 243 3.13 -11.92 10.62
N LYS A 244 3.94 -12.63 11.40
CA LYS A 244 5.35 -12.31 11.57
C LYS A 244 6.17 -12.56 10.29
N GLN A 245 5.88 -13.65 9.60
CA GLN A 245 6.48 -13.97 8.31
C GLN A 245 6.15 -12.89 7.28
N LEU A 246 4.87 -12.48 7.19
CA LEU A 246 4.39 -11.43 6.31
C LEU A 246 5.13 -10.10 6.57
N ALA A 247 5.13 -9.61 7.81
CA ALA A 247 5.81 -8.37 8.18
C ALA A 247 7.32 -8.41 7.87
N ASN A 248 7.98 -9.53 8.14
CA ASN A 248 9.39 -9.72 7.82
C ASN A 248 9.65 -9.71 6.31
N THR A 249 8.84 -10.41 5.52
CA THR A 249 8.95 -10.46 4.06
C THR A 249 8.80 -9.06 3.46
N LEU A 250 7.74 -8.34 3.82
CA LEU A 250 7.50 -6.98 3.34
C LEU A 250 8.62 -6.00 3.70
N LYS A 251 9.08 -6.05 4.95
CA LYS A 251 10.21 -5.23 5.41
C LYS A 251 11.49 -5.52 4.62
N ARG A 252 11.81 -6.79 4.39
CA ARG A 252 12.99 -7.20 3.61
C ARG A 252 12.88 -6.80 2.15
N CYS A 253 11.73 -7.00 1.51
CA CYS A 253 11.47 -6.55 0.14
C CYS A 253 11.72 -5.04 0.02
N MET A 254 11.19 -4.23 0.94
CA MET A 254 11.40 -2.78 0.94
C MET A 254 12.88 -2.42 1.12
N GLN A 255 13.57 -3.05 2.07
CA GLN A 255 14.99 -2.82 2.31
C GLN A 255 15.84 -3.12 1.08
N GLN A 256 15.59 -4.25 0.40
CA GLN A 256 16.32 -4.66 -0.80
C GLN A 256 15.96 -3.82 -2.02
N THR A 257 14.72 -3.33 -2.14
CA THR A 257 14.30 -2.44 -3.23
C THR A 257 15.11 -1.14 -3.23
N PHE A 258 15.25 -0.51 -2.06
CA PHE A 258 15.98 0.76 -1.95
C PHE A 258 17.49 0.59 -1.74
N ASN A 259 17.92 -0.59 -1.36
CA ASN A 259 19.33 -0.91 -1.11
C ASN A 259 19.66 -2.29 -1.69
N PRO A 260 19.83 -2.43 -3.02
CA PRO A 260 20.01 -3.72 -3.70
C PRO A 260 21.17 -4.55 -3.17
N TRP A 261 22.24 -3.91 -2.63
CA TRP A 261 23.38 -4.58 -2.02
C TRP A 261 22.99 -5.41 -0.77
N MET A 262 21.86 -5.10 -0.12
CA MET A 262 21.38 -5.86 1.04
C MET A 262 20.95 -7.30 0.69
N LYS A 263 20.64 -7.60 -0.58
CA LYS A 263 20.36 -8.97 -1.04
C LYS A 263 21.50 -9.95 -0.69
N TRP A 264 22.72 -9.45 -0.63
CA TRP A 264 23.92 -10.25 -0.35
C TRP A 264 24.07 -10.63 1.13
N PHE A 265 23.46 -9.85 2.02
CA PHE A 265 23.63 -10.03 3.48
C PHE A 265 22.32 -10.41 4.20
N VAL A 266 21.19 -10.09 3.62
CA VAL A 266 19.87 -10.32 4.22
C VAL A 266 18.99 -11.01 3.18
N PRO A 267 19.03 -12.35 3.09
CA PRO A 267 18.19 -13.08 2.13
C PRO A 267 16.71 -12.88 2.45
N LEU A 268 15.86 -13.04 1.43
CA LEU A 268 14.41 -13.06 1.62
C LEU A 268 14.01 -14.28 2.45
N ASP A 269 12.94 -14.10 3.22
CA ASP A 269 12.31 -15.18 3.98
C ASP A 269 11.22 -15.80 3.11
N TRP A 270 11.46 -16.99 2.61
CA TRP A 270 10.55 -17.69 1.70
C TRP A 270 9.44 -18.46 2.43
N SER A 271 9.43 -18.47 3.77
CA SER A 271 8.46 -19.24 4.56
C SER A 271 7.00 -18.90 4.23
N LEU A 272 6.71 -17.65 3.84
CA LEU A 272 5.38 -17.25 3.40
C LEU A 272 5.02 -17.90 2.05
N VAL A 273 5.96 -17.96 1.13
CA VAL A 273 5.77 -18.59 -0.20
C VAL A 273 5.61 -20.09 -0.05
N GLU A 274 6.43 -20.73 0.78
CA GLU A 274 6.33 -22.15 1.12
C GLU A 274 4.98 -22.50 1.74
N PHE A 275 4.50 -21.64 2.65
CA PHE A 275 3.15 -21.78 3.21
C PHE A 275 2.07 -21.75 2.10
N GLY A 276 2.12 -20.77 1.20
CA GLY A 276 1.18 -20.66 0.07
C GLY A 276 1.23 -21.88 -0.85
N ALA A 277 2.44 -22.29 -1.23
CA ALA A 277 2.68 -23.46 -2.09
C ALA A 277 2.11 -24.75 -1.47
N GLN A 278 2.31 -24.94 -0.16
CA GLN A 278 1.74 -26.10 0.54
C GLN A 278 0.21 -26.07 0.53
N ARG A 279 -0.41 -24.91 0.69
CA ARG A 279 -1.90 -24.80 0.65
C ARG A 279 -2.46 -25.11 -0.74
N VAL A 280 -1.80 -24.62 -1.80
CA VAL A 280 -2.17 -24.94 -3.19
C VAL A 280 -2.07 -26.44 -3.43
N LYS A 281 -0.95 -27.06 -3.03
CA LYS A 281 -0.72 -28.49 -3.16
C LYS A 281 -1.76 -29.33 -2.41
N ASP A 282 -2.04 -28.98 -1.15
CA ASP A 282 -3.03 -29.67 -0.31
C ASP A 282 -4.43 -29.62 -0.94
N ARG A 283 -4.82 -28.43 -1.50
CA ARG A 283 -6.10 -28.24 -2.16
C ARG A 283 -6.21 -29.11 -3.41
N LYS A 284 -5.18 -29.12 -4.26
CA LYS A 284 -5.15 -29.95 -5.48
C LYS A 284 -5.19 -31.44 -5.17
N LEU A 285 -4.48 -31.90 -4.12
CA LEU A 285 -4.47 -33.30 -3.71
C LEU A 285 -5.84 -33.78 -3.19
N LYS A 286 -6.61 -32.91 -2.53
CA LYS A 286 -7.97 -33.23 -2.05
C LYS A 286 -9.01 -33.29 -3.18
N GLY A 287 -8.70 -32.74 -4.34
CA GLY A 287 -9.62 -32.70 -5.49
C GLY A 287 -11.01 -32.16 -5.13
N GLU A 288 -12.08 -32.83 -5.58
CA GLU A 288 -13.47 -32.43 -5.31
C GLU A 288 -13.81 -32.40 -3.80
N ALA A 289 -13.24 -33.30 -2.99
CA ALA A 289 -13.45 -33.30 -1.54
C ALA A 289 -12.88 -32.05 -0.85
N GLY A 290 -11.92 -31.37 -1.46
CA GLY A 290 -11.33 -30.13 -0.96
C GLY A 290 -11.94 -28.87 -1.58
N ARG A 291 -12.87 -29.01 -2.51
CA ARG A 291 -13.46 -27.88 -3.27
C ARG A 291 -14.25 -26.96 -2.35
N ARG A 292 -13.99 -25.66 -2.45
CA ARG A 292 -14.65 -24.61 -1.68
C ARG A 292 -14.76 -23.35 -2.54
N ALA A 293 -15.82 -22.59 -2.41
CA ALA A 293 -15.97 -21.30 -3.09
C ALA A 293 -15.09 -20.23 -2.40
N ASP A 294 -13.79 -20.22 -2.72
CA ASP A 294 -12.80 -19.26 -2.23
C ASP A 294 -11.86 -18.81 -3.36
N LEU A 295 -11.03 -17.80 -3.09
CA LEU A 295 -10.14 -17.20 -4.10
C LEU A 295 -9.10 -18.21 -4.64
N LEU A 296 -8.62 -19.14 -3.81
CA LEU A 296 -7.69 -20.18 -4.26
C LEU A 296 -8.36 -21.16 -5.24
N GLN A 297 -9.57 -21.59 -4.93
CA GLN A 297 -10.31 -22.48 -5.84
C GLN A 297 -10.57 -21.80 -7.17
N TYR A 298 -10.89 -20.49 -7.13
CA TYR A 298 -11.06 -19.73 -8.37
C TYR A 298 -9.79 -19.74 -9.24
N LEU A 299 -8.60 -19.53 -8.64
CA LEU A 299 -7.34 -19.59 -9.39
C LEU A 299 -7.06 -20.97 -9.98
N ILE A 300 -7.33 -22.04 -9.22
CA ILE A 300 -7.18 -23.43 -9.67
C ILE A 300 -8.14 -23.73 -10.82
N ASP A 301 -9.40 -23.31 -10.74
CA ASP A 301 -10.39 -23.50 -11.79
C ASP A 301 -10.02 -22.68 -13.05
N ALA A 302 -9.56 -21.44 -12.90
CA ALA A 302 -9.10 -20.62 -14.01
C ALA A 302 -7.87 -21.25 -14.71
N GLN A 303 -6.94 -21.81 -13.95
CA GLN A 303 -5.80 -22.56 -14.50
C GLN A 303 -6.27 -23.79 -15.30
N ALA A 304 -7.17 -24.59 -14.74
CA ALA A 304 -7.71 -25.77 -15.41
C ALA A 304 -8.44 -25.39 -16.71
N HIS A 305 -9.20 -24.31 -16.70
CA HIS A 305 -9.91 -23.80 -17.87
C HIS A 305 -8.95 -23.33 -18.99
N GLU A 306 -7.88 -22.60 -18.64
CA GLU A 306 -6.86 -22.19 -19.62
C GLU A 306 -6.14 -23.41 -20.22
N ARG A 307 -5.83 -24.44 -19.42
CA ARG A 307 -5.25 -25.71 -19.92
C ARG A 307 -6.20 -26.44 -20.89
N ALA A 308 -7.49 -26.51 -20.54
CA ALA A 308 -8.50 -27.17 -21.38
C ALA A 308 -8.71 -26.47 -22.74
N ASN A 309 -8.53 -25.13 -22.77
CA ASN A 309 -8.66 -24.33 -23.99
C ASN A 309 -7.37 -24.24 -24.84
N GLY A 310 -6.35 -25.05 -24.57
CA GLY A 310 -5.08 -25.03 -25.28
C GLY A 310 -4.18 -23.83 -24.98
N ASN A 311 -4.56 -22.99 -24.00
CA ASN A 311 -3.76 -21.84 -23.53
C ASN A 311 -2.91 -22.19 -22.32
N GLY A 312 -2.77 -23.49 -22.01
CA GLY A 312 -1.97 -23.98 -20.88
C GLY A 312 -0.46 -23.75 -21.06
N GLU A 313 0.29 -24.30 -20.12
CA GLU A 313 1.75 -24.22 -20.10
C GLU A 313 2.37 -24.82 -21.39
N THR A 314 3.43 -24.15 -21.91
CA THR A 314 4.15 -24.59 -23.11
C THR A 314 5.31 -25.51 -22.74
N GLY A 315 5.63 -25.67 -21.48
CA GLY A 315 6.80 -26.38 -20.96
C GLY A 315 8.07 -25.52 -20.90
N ASN A 316 7.99 -24.25 -21.30
CA ASN A 316 9.04 -23.26 -21.09
C ASN A 316 8.58 -22.27 -19.99
N ASP A 317 9.09 -22.44 -18.79
CA ASP A 317 8.73 -21.64 -17.61
C ASP A 317 8.87 -20.13 -17.85
N TYR A 318 9.89 -19.71 -18.62
CA TYR A 318 10.14 -18.29 -18.90
C TYR A 318 9.08 -17.71 -19.86
N ASP A 319 8.78 -18.40 -20.96
CA ASP A 319 7.79 -17.94 -21.94
C ASP A 319 6.38 -17.92 -21.33
N ASP A 320 6.04 -18.93 -20.54
CA ASP A 320 4.77 -19.02 -19.83
C ASP A 320 4.63 -17.91 -18.78
N MET A 321 5.73 -17.60 -18.07
CA MET A 321 5.78 -16.47 -17.14
C MET A 321 5.55 -15.15 -17.86
N ILE A 322 6.25 -14.87 -18.96
CA ILE A 322 6.11 -13.60 -19.72
C ILE A 322 4.73 -13.48 -20.34
N ALA A 323 4.15 -14.57 -20.83
CA ALA A 323 2.79 -14.58 -21.37
C ALA A 323 1.69 -14.37 -20.29
N GLY A 324 2.05 -14.43 -19.02
CA GLY A 324 1.11 -14.24 -17.91
C GLY A 324 0.18 -15.44 -17.68
N LYS A 325 0.61 -16.64 -18.06
CA LYS A 325 -0.15 -17.87 -17.83
C LYS A 325 -0.20 -18.26 -16.36
N LEU A 326 -1.26 -18.95 -15.95
CA LEU A 326 -1.41 -19.47 -14.58
C LEU A 326 -0.71 -20.83 -14.47
N THR A 327 0.63 -20.82 -14.36
CA THR A 327 1.41 -22.01 -13.97
C THR A 327 1.15 -22.35 -12.49
N ASP A 328 1.59 -23.52 -12.03
CA ASP A 328 1.48 -23.88 -10.61
C ASP A 328 2.17 -22.83 -9.71
N LYS A 329 3.41 -22.44 -10.07
CA LYS A 329 4.13 -21.36 -9.38
C LYS A 329 3.39 -20.02 -9.40
N ALA A 330 2.71 -19.72 -10.51
CA ALA A 330 1.92 -18.50 -10.64
C ALA A 330 0.69 -18.51 -9.72
N VAL A 331 -0.02 -19.62 -9.60
CA VAL A 331 -1.15 -19.79 -8.67
C VAL A 331 -0.67 -19.63 -7.21
N GLU A 332 0.45 -20.28 -6.85
CA GLU A 332 1.07 -20.14 -5.52
C GLU A 332 1.43 -18.69 -5.20
N THR A 333 2.07 -18.02 -6.16
CA THR A 333 2.49 -16.62 -6.00
C THR A 333 1.30 -15.66 -5.89
N GLU A 334 0.27 -15.79 -6.75
CA GLU A 334 -0.92 -14.94 -6.66
C GLU A 334 -1.70 -15.16 -5.36
N ALA A 335 -1.79 -16.40 -4.86
CA ALA A 335 -2.39 -16.69 -3.57
C ALA A 335 -1.65 -15.97 -2.42
N CYS A 336 -0.31 -16.01 -2.43
CA CYS A 336 0.50 -15.25 -1.47
C CYS A 336 0.30 -13.74 -1.60
N VAL A 337 0.18 -13.22 -2.84
CA VAL A 337 -0.10 -11.79 -3.09
C VAL A 337 -1.46 -11.40 -2.52
N PHE A 338 -2.49 -12.26 -2.62
CA PHE A 338 -3.80 -11.99 -2.03
C PHE A 338 -3.71 -11.88 -0.51
N LEU A 339 -2.96 -12.77 0.14
CA LEU A 339 -2.73 -12.72 1.59
C LEU A 339 -2.06 -11.40 2.00
N VAL A 340 -0.97 -11.03 1.32
CA VAL A 340 -0.23 -9.77 1.56
C VAL A 340 -1.14 -8.57 1.37
N ALA A 341 -1.85 -8.52 0.23
CA ALA A 341 -2.64 -7.35 -0.15
C ALA A 341 -3.90 -7.19 0.70
N GLY A 342 -4.56 -8.29 1.07
CA GLY A 342 -5.86 -8.26 1.76
C GLY A 342 -5.75 -8.04 3.27
N SER A 343 -4.64 -8.40 3.91
CA SER A 343 -4.52 -8.32 5.37
C SER A 343 -4.27 -6.90 5.89
N GLU A 344 -3.15 -6.27 5.51
CA GLU A 344 -2.73 -4.99 6.08
C GLU A 344 -3.53 -3.80 5.55
N THR A 345 -3.99 -3.86 4.29
CA THR A 345 -4.65 -2.70 3.68
C THR A 345 -6.03 -2.44 4.27
N SER A 346 -6.88 -3.46 4.34
CA SER A 346 -8.23 -3.37 4.91
C SER A 346 -8.20 -3.07 6.41
N SER A 347 -7.33 -3.77 7.16
CA SER A 347 -7.19 -3.55 8.61
C SER A 347 -6.77 -2.12 8.95
N THR A 348 -5.82 -1.56 8.20
CA THR A 348 -5.38 -0.17 8.35
C THR A 348 -6.51 0.81 8.04
N ALA A 349 -7.25 0.59 6.93
CA ALA A 349 -8.36 1.45 6.56
C ALA A 349 -9.49 1.42 7.62
N MET A 350 -9.84 0.24 8.15
CA MET A 350 -10.82 0.10 9.23
C MET A 350 -10.34 0.77 10.52
N THR A 351 -9.09 0.57 10.90
CA THR A 351 -8.48 1.21 12.07
C THR A 351 -8.59 2.73 11.99
N PHE A 352 -8.22 3.32 10.86
CA PHE A 352 -8.32 4.77 10.68
C PHE A 352 -9.78 5.26 10.64
N THR A 353 -10.69 4.50 10.04
CA THR A 353 -12.11 4.86 10.03
C THR A 353 -12.69 4.89 11.46
N ILE A 354 -12.44 3.86 12.26
CA ILE A 354 -12.84 3.82 13.67
C ILE A 354 -12.17 4.95 14.47
N MET A 355 -10.87 5.20 14.23
CA MET A 355 -10.13 6.30 14.88
C MET A 355 -10.78 7.68 14.61
N TYR A 356 -11.22 7.94 13.38
CA TYR A 356 -11.91 9.19 13.05
C TYR A 356 -13.30 9.24 13.67
N LEU A 357 -14.06 8.14 13.64
CA LEU A 357 -15.39 8.08 14.23
C LEU A 357 -15.38 8.34 15.74
N VAL A 358 -14.47 7.71 16.50
CA VAL A 358 -14.40 7.96 17.95
C VAL A 358 -13.91 9.37 18.32
N LYS A 359 -13.22 10.07 17.42
CA LYS A 359 -12.80 11.46 17.59
C LYS A 359 -13.88 12.48 17.22
N ASN A 360 -14.90 12.05 16.45
CA ASN A 360 -15.99 12.89 15.95
C ASN A 360 -17.32 12.25 16.35
N SER A 361 -17.72 12.46 17.62
CA SER A 361 -18.90 11.81 18.22
C SER A 361 -20.22 12.14 17.52
N ASP A 362 -20.33 13.35 16.93
CA ASP A 362 -21.46 13.77 16.11
C ASP A 362 -21.59 12.92 14.84
N LYS A 363 -20.45 12.64 14.17
CA LYS A 363 -20.41 11.79 12.97
C LYS A 363 -20.69 10.32 13.31
N LEU A 364 -20.18 9.86 14.46
CA LEU A 364 -20.47 8.52 14.96
C LEU A 364 -21.97 8.35 15.27
N ALA A 365 -22.63 9.38 15.85
CA ALA A 365 -24.05 9.35 16.13
C ALA A 365 -24.89 9.24 14.85
N LYS A 366 -24.58 10.03 13.82
CA LYS A 366 -25.26 9.95 12.51
C LYS A 366 -25.08 8.58 11.85
N LEU A 367 -23.85 8.03 11.87
CA LEU A 367 -23.61 6.68 11.34
C LEU A 367 -24.42 5.63 12.08
N ARG A 368 -24.52 5.76 13.39
CA ARG A 368 -25.32 4.86 14.23
C ARG A 368 -26.79 4.93 13.86
N GLU A 369 -27.35 6.12 13.70
CA GLU A 369 -28.73 6.32 13.27
C GLU A 369 -29.02 5.64 11.93
N GLU A 370 -28.15 5.84 10.93
CA GLU A 370 -28.28 5.16 9.61
C GLU A 370 -28.29 3.64 9.75
N LEU A 371 -27.36 3.09 10.55
CA LEU A 371 -27.23 1.65 10.76
C LEU A 371 -28.39 1.07 11.56
N ASP A 372 -28.87 1.75 12.61
CA ASP A 372 -29.99 1.32 13.42
C ASP A 372 -31.28 1.26 12.57
N LEU A 373 -31.50 2.24 11.69
CA LEU A 373 -32.61 2.22 10.73
C LEU A 373 -32.48 1.06 9.74
N ALA A 374 -31.30 0.83 9.18
CA ALA A 374 -31.07 -0.23 8.20
C ALA A 374 -31.20 -1.65 8.79
N THR A 375 -31.01 -1.80 10.10
CA THR A 375 -31.06 -3.09 10.81
C THR A 375 -32.27 -3.23 11.75
N ALA A 376 -33.21 -2.31 11.70
CA ALA A 376 -34.38 -2.29 12.60
C ALA A 376 -35.24 -3.57 12.55
N SER A 377 -35.25 -4.27 11.41
CA SER A 377 -35.97 -5.54 11.23
C SER A 377 -35.18 -6.78 11.66
N ASN A 378 -33.93 -6.62 12.08
CA ASN A 378 -33.09 -7.76 12.47
C ASN A 378 -33.52 -8.29 13.85
N VAL A 379 -33.39 -9.60 14.04
CA VAL A 379 -33.48 -10.21 15.37
C VAL A 379 -32.41 -9.56 16.28
N PRO A 380 -32.78 -9.23 17.55
CA PRO A 380 -31.83 -8.61 18.48
C PRO A 380 -30.50 -9.38 18.56
N GLY A 381 -29.42 -8.71 18.30
CA GLY A 381 -28.08 -9.30 18.31
C GLY A 381 -27.60 -9.91 16.99
N ALA A 382 -28.42 -9.96 15.95
CA ALA A 382 -27.98 -10.37 14.62
C ALA A 382 -27.05 -9.31 13.99
N LEU A 383 -26.04 -9.76 13.26
CA LEU A 383 -25.16 -8.86 12.51
C LEU A 383 -25.86 -8.33 11.25
N PRO A 384 -25.51 -7.13 10.79
CA PRO A 384 -25.99 -6.61 9.51
C PRO A 384 -25.58 -7.52 8.35
N THR A 385 -26.48 -7.79 7.41
CA THR A 385 -26.14 -8.45 6.14
C THR A 385 -25.56 -7.43 5.16
N TYR A 386 -24.76 -7.89 4.19
CA TYR A 386 -24.19 -7.00 3.19
C TYR A 386 -25.26 -6.28 2.35
N ASP A 387 -26.35 -6.95 2.03
CA ASP A 387 -27.45 -6.34 1.27
C ASP A 387 -28.12 -5.17 2.02
N GLN A 388 -28.21 -5.22 3.35
CA GLN A 388 -28.71 -4.10 4.16
C GLN A 388 -27.77 -2.88 4.16
N ILE A 389 -26.44 -3.10 4.09
CA ILE A 389 -25.47 -2.01 4.34
C ILE A 389 -24.69 -1.57 3.10
N ARG A 390 -24.72 -2.30 2.00
CA ARG A 390 -23.89 -2.03 0.82
C ARG A 390 -24.13 -0.66 0.17
N ASN A 391 -25.35 -0.14 0.28
CA ASN A 391 -25.78 1.10 -0.35
C ASN A 391 -25.97 2.25 0.65
N LEU A 392 -25.59 2.08 1.92
CA LEU A 392 -25.72 3.11 2.94
C LEU A 392 -24.76 4.28 2.63
N PRO A 393 -25.30 5.49 2.40
CA PRO A 393 -24.50 6.61 1.96
C PRO A 393 -23.57 7.14 3.05
N TYR A 394 -24.03 7.19 4.32
CA TYR A 394 -23.22 7.74 5.41
C TYR A 394 -22.09 6.79 5.81
N LEU A 395 -22.35 5.48 5.88
CA LEU A 395 -21.32 4.46 6.09
C LEU A 395 -20.25 4.55 4.99
N THR A 396 -20.67 4.64 3.72
CA THR A 396 -19.74 4.80 2.59
C THR A 396 -18.98 6.11 2.67
N GLY A 397 -19.65 7.20 3.06
CA GLY A 397 -19.04 8.52 3.29
C GLY A 397 -17.96 8.49 4.37
N CYS A 398 -18.21 7.84 5.51
CA CYS A 398 -17.23 7.66 6.58
C CYS A 398 -15.98 6.91 6.12
N ILE A 399 -16.14 5.82 5.36
CA ILE A 399 -15.03 5.04 4.81
C ILE A 399 -14.24 5.87 3.80
N ASN A 400 -14.91 6.53 2.85
CA ASN A 400 -14.26 7.34 1.83
C ASN A 400 -13.50 8.52 2.44
N GLU A 401 -14.07 9.21 3.44
CA GLU A 401 -13.43 10.34 4.10
C GLU A 401 -12.22 9.89 4.91
N SER A 402 -12.28 8.73 5.55
CA SER A 402 -11.11 8.12 6.19
C SER A 402 -10.00 7.79 5.19
N LEU A 403 -10.35 7.17 4.06
CA LEU A 403 -9.39 6.85 2.99
C LEU A 403 -8.80 8.10 2.33
N ARG A 404 -9.53 9.20 2.30
CA ARG A 404 -9.04 10.50 1.83
C ARG A 404 -8.01 11.07 2.81
N LEU A 405 -8.35 11.13 4.10
CA LEU A 405 -7.49 11.70 5.14
C LEU A 405 -6.27 10.84 5.47
N ARG A 406 -6.43 9.53 5.41
CA ARG A 406 -5.38 8.53 5.70
C ARG A 406 -5.36 7.46 4.60
N PRO A 407 -4.83 7.79 3.42
CA PRO A 407 -4.69 6.82 2.35
C PRO A 407 -3.75 5.68 2.77
N VAL A 408 -4.10 4.47 2.40
CA VAL A 408 -3.28 3.28 2.68
C VAL A 408 -1.94 3.35 1.93
N ALA A 409 -1.92 3.95 0.72
CA ALA A 409 -0.70 4.20 -0.04
C ALA A 409 -0.37 5.71 0.00
N ALA A 410 0.40 6.15 1.01
CA ALA A 410 0.64 7.58 1.26
C ALA A 410 1.89 8.18 0.56
N THR A 411 2.73 7.39 -0.14
CA THR A 411 3.89 7.90 -0.89
C THR A 411 3.63 8.14 -2.37
N GLY A 412 2.42 7.94 -2.83
CA GLY A 412 2.07 8.03 -4.25
C GLY A 412 2.38 6.74 -5.03
N LEU A 413 2.05 6.74 -6.31
CA LEU A 413 2.15 5.59 -7.19
C LEU A 413 3.22 5.81 -8.26
N PRO A 414 4.32 5.05 -8.24
CA PRO A 414 5.38 5.18 -9.25
C PRO A 414 4.98 4.54 -10.58
N ARG A 415 5.18 5.30 -11.66
CA ARG A 415 5.00 4.89 -13.07
C ARG A 415 6.24 5.26 -13.87
N GLU A 416 6.59 4.46 -14.84
CA GLU A 416 7.78 4.67 -15.67
C GLU A 416 7.40 5.13 -17.07
N VAL A 417 8.02 6.23 -17.49
CA VAL A 417 7.88 6.78 -18.84
C VAL A 417 8.58 5.86 -19.85
N THR A 418 7.85 5.38 -20.84
CA THR A 418 8.34 4.38 -21.81
C THR A 418 9.01 4.97 -23.05
N GLU A 419 8.79 6.25 -23.32
CA GLU A 419 9.36 7.03 -24.43
C GLU A 419 9.51 8.49 -24.01
N ASP A 420 10.33 9.24 -24.74
CA ASP A 420 10.47 10.68 -24.45
C ASP A 420 9.13 11.40 -24.63
N VAL A 421 8.72 12.17 -23.63
CA VAL A 421 7.40 12.83 -23.63
C VAL A 421 7.46 14.24 -23.04
N THR A 422 6.59 15.11 -23.53
CA THR A 422 6.34 16.44 -22.94
C THR A 422 4.93 16.50 -22.39
N MET A 423 4.80 16.71 -21.07
CA MET A 423 3.51 16.88 -20.38
C MET A 423 3.49 18.24 -19.66
N LYS A 424 2.41 19.00 -19.80
CA LYS A 424 2.29 20.36 -19.20
C LYS A 424 3.52 21.24 -19.46
N GLY A 425 4.11 21.15 -20.67
CA GLY A 425 5.31 21.91 -21.06
C GLY A 425 6.62 21.45 -20.41
N GLN A 426 6.62 20.37 -19.65
CA GLN A 426 7.83 19.78 -19.06
C GLN A 426 8.24 18.53 -19.84
N PHE A 427 9.53 18.44 -20.16
CA PHE A 427 10.11 17.28 -20.85
C PHE A 427 10.52 16.19 -19.86
N PHE A 428 10.14 14.94 -20.15
CA PHE A 428 10.49 13.76 -19.38
C PHE A 428 11.13 12.73 -20.33
N PRO A 429 12.41 12.41 -20.17
CA PRO A 429 13.04 11.37 -20.96
C PRO A 429 12.51 9.99 -20.56
N LYS A 430 12.60 9.03 -21.50
CA LYS A 430 12.36 7.61 -21.26
C LYS A 430 13.10 7.14 -19.99
N GLY A 431 12.45 6.31 -19.17
CA GLY A 431 12.98 5.80 -17.91
C GLY A 431 12.76 6.74 -16.71
N THR A 432 12.17 7.93 -16.92
CA THR A 432 11.75 8.78 -15.81
C THR A 432 10.66 8.10 -15.01
N ILE A 433 10.80 8.06 -13.68
CA ILE A 433 9.77 7.58 -12.76
C ILE A 433 8.92 8.77 -12.31
N LEU A 434 7.67 8.79 -12.75
CA LEU A 434 6.67 9.76 -12.33
C LEU A 434 5.93 9.21 -11.12
N LEU A 435 6.07 9.88 -9.99
CA LEU A 435 5.43 9.50 -8.74
C LEU A 435 4.11 10.29 -8.60
N ALA A 436 3.00 9.65 -8.97
CA ALA A 436 1.66 10.24 -8.87
C ALA A 436 1.23 10.34 -7.41
N GLN A 437 1.26 11.55 -6.85
CA GLN A 437 1.02 11.83 -5.43
C GLN A 437 -0.47 11.96 -5.12
N LEU A 438 -1.19 10.84 -5.16
CA LEU A 438 -2.63 10.81 -4.86
C LEU A 438 -2.97 11.38 -3.47
N PRO A 439 -2.18 11.10 -2.40
CA PRO A 439 -2.45 11.68 -1.10
C PRO A 439 -2.45 13.21 -1.09
N GLN A 440 -1.58 13.83 -1.89
CA GLN A 440 -1.50 15.30 -1.96
C GLN A 440 -2.75 15.91 -2.62
N LEU A 441 -3.36 15.21 -3.59
CA LEU A 441 -4.67 15.60 -4.11
C LEU A 441 -5.73 15.53 -3.01
N HIS A 442 -5.76 14.42 -2.26
CA HIS A 442 -6.73 14.18 -1.20
C HIS A 442 -6.64 15.21 -0.06
N TRP A 443 -5.45 15.78 0.18
CA TRP A 443 -5.20 16.77 1.25
C TRP A 443 -5.21 18.21 0.77
N SER A 444 -5.54 18.47 -0.49
CA SER A 444 -5.56 19.80 -1.08
C SER A 444 -6.90 20.50 -0.82
N ASP A 445 -6.86 21.69 -0.20
CA ASP A 445 -8.05 22.54 -0.04
C ASP A 445 -8.60 23.02 -1.39
N GLU A 446 -7.79 23.00 -2.46
CA GLU A 446 -8.23 23.29 -3.84
C GLU A 446 -9.31 22.31 -4.31
N TYR A 447 -9.19 21.02 -3.93
CA TYR A 447 -10.09 19.95 -4.36
C TYR A 447 -11.06 19.50 -3.26
N PHE A 448 -10.65 19.62 -2.01
CA PHE A 448 -11.40 19.22 -0.82
C PHE A 448 -11.40 20.35 0.20
N PRO A 449 -12.31 21.33 0.11
CA PRO A 449 -12.37 22.40 1.10
C PRO A 449 -12.43 21.87 2.52
N GLN A 450 -11.70 22.49 3.46
CA GLN A 450 -11.45 21.98 4.82
C GLN A 450 -10.82 20.57 4.79
N ALA A 451 -9.77 20.42 3.98
CA ALA A 451 -9.15 19.13 3.67
C ALA A 451 -8.61 18.36 4.88
N ASN A 452 -8.34 19.02 6.00
CA ASN A 452 -7.85 18.42 7.23
C ASN A 452 -8.95 17.94 8.20
N GLN A 453 -10.23 18.20 7.89
CA GLN A 453 -11.37 17.78 8.71
C GLN A 453 -12.00 16.49 8.20
N PHE A 454 -12.61 15.73 9.13
CA PHE A 454 -13.37 14.52 8.82
C PHE A 454 -14.84 14.89 8.58
N ILE A 455 -15.24 14.97 7.31
CA ILE A 455 -16.57 15.41 6.88
C ILE A 455 -17.17 14.36 5.93
N PRO A 456 -17.80 13.30 6.47
CA PRO A 456 -18.44 12.25 5.66
C PRO A 456 -19.53 12.77 4.72
N GLU A 457 -20.21 13.85 5.11
CA GLU A 457 -21.26 14.50 4.33
C GLU A 457 -20.79 14.97 2.95
N ARG A 458 -19.48 15.21 2.79
CA ARG A 458 -18.84 15.52 1.50
C ARG A 458 -19.19 14.54 0.38
N TRP A 459 -19.45 13.30 0.75
CA TRP A 459 -19.70 12.19 -0.17
C TRP A 459 -21.19 11.94 -0.43
N ILE A 460 -22.07 12.71 0.21
CA ILE A 460 -23.52 12.49 0.17
C ILE A 460 -24.17 13.62 -0.64
N PRO A 461 -24.73 13.32 -1.82
CA PRO A 461 -25.44 14.33 -2.61
C PRO A 461 -26.59 14.97 -1.80
N GLY A 462 -26.63 16.28 -1.78
CA GLY A 462 -27.64 17.06 -1.05
C GLY A 462 -27.31 17.35 0.42
N GLU A 463 -26.37 16.65 1.04
CA GLU A 463 -25.90 16.93 2.41
C GLU A 463 -24.53 17.60 2.45
N SER A 464 -23.77 17.54 1.34
CA SER A 464 -22.43 18.13 1.26
C SER A 464 -22.50 19.65 1.46
N PRO A 465 -21.72 20.22 2.40
CA PRO A 465 -21.58 21.67 2.56
C PRO A 465 -20.67 22.28 1.47
N PHE A 466 -20.18 21.49 0.52
CA PHE A 466 -19.25 21.86 -0.54
C PHE A 466 -19.79 21.48 -1.91
N PRO A 467 -19.25 22.05 -3.00
CA PRO A 467 -19.48 21.53 -4.34
C PRO A 467 -19.17 20.02 -4.45
N PRO A 468 -19.76 19.31 -5.41
CA PRO A 468 -19.46 17.91 -5.66
C PRO A 468 -17.95 17.68 -5.81
N VAL A 469 -17.48 16.54 -5.30
CA VAL A 469 -16.08 16.13 -5.45
C VAL A 469 -15.74 16.08 -6.94
N GLN A 470 -14.70 16.80 -7.33
CA GLN A 470 -14.28 16.87 -8.72
C GLN A 470 -13.79 15.52 -9.23
N ASP A 471 -14.11 15.20 -10.47
CA ASP A 471 -13.55 14.03 -11.14
C ASP A 471 -12.02 14.03 -11.13
N PHE A 472 -11.47 12.86 -11.02
CA PHE A 472 -10.01 12.65 -11.01
C PHE A 472 -9.27 13.34 -9.86
N THR A 473 -9.90 13.52 -8.70
CA THR A 473 -9.25 14.00 -7.48
C THR A 473 -9.20 12.98 -6.36
N PHE A 474 -10.03 11.94 -6.40
CA PHE A 474 -10.12 10.90 -5.37
C PHE A 474 -9.86 9.50 -5.93
N TYR A 475 -8.74 8.91 -5.50
CA TYR A 475 -8.23 7.64 -6.02
C TYR A 475 -7.77 6.68 -4.90
N PRO A 476 -8.61 6.35 -3.93
CA PRO A 476 -8.20 5.51 -2.79
C PRO A 476 -7.78 4.10 -3.22
N PHE A 477 -8.25 3.64 -4.38
CA PHE A 477 -7.91 2.36 -4.98
C PHE A 477 -7.14 2.48 -6.30
N SER A 478 -6.43 3.62 -6.52
CA SER A 478 -5.78 3.95 -7.79
C SER A 478 -6.75 4.09 -8.97
N ALA A 479 -6.22 4.30 -10.18
CA ALA A 479 -6.98 4.49 -11.41
C ALA A 479 -6.31 3.77 -12.58
N GLY A 480 -7.02 3.74 -13.74
CA GLY A 480 -6.55 3.12 -14.98
C GLY A 480 -6.58 1.59 -14.92
N THR A 481 -5.91 0.95 -15.87
CA THR A 481 -5.91 -0.51 -16.02
C THR A 481 -5.23 -1.22 -14.84
N ARG A 482 -4.42 -0.50 -14.06
CA ARG A 482 -3.64 -1.01 -12.93
C ARG A 482 -4.21 -0.59 -11.57
N ASN A 483 -5.51 -0.26 -11.51
CA ASN A 483 -6.21 0.01 -10.26
C ASN A 483 -6.32 -1.25 -9.39
N CYS A 484 -6.68 -1.08 -8.12
CA CYS A 484 -6.82 -2.18 -7.18
C CYS A 484 -7.89 -3.18 -7.66
N VAL A 485 -7.50 -4.44 -7.85
CA VAL A 485 -8.41 -5.52 -8.23
C VAL A 485 -9.35 -5.87 -7.07
N GLY A 486 -8.85 -5.78 -5.82
CA GLY A 486 -9.58 -6.09 -4.58
C GLY A 486 -10.50 -4.99 -4.06
N LYS A 487 -10.77 -3.90 -4.82
CA LYS A 487 -11.59 -2.77 -4.34
C LYS A 487 -12.94 -3.22 -3.77
N ASN A 488 -13.67 -4.07 -4.50
CA ASN A 488 -14.99 -4.52 -4.06
C ASN A 488 -14.91 -5.41 -2.82
N TYR A 489 -13.90 -6.29 -2.76
CA TYR A 489 -13.61 -7.13 -1.60
C TYR A 489 -13.33 -6.26 -0.36
N ALA A 490 -12.40 -5.32 -0.46
CA ALA A 490 -12.06 -4.44 0.66
C ALA A 490 -13.26 -3.59 1.12
N MET A 491 -14.06 -3.07 0.19
CA MET A 491 -15.25 -2.30 0.53
C MET A 491 -16.35 -3.16 1.19
N MET A 492 -16.49 -4.43 0.81
CA MET A 492 -17.39 -5.37 1.46
C MET A 492 -16.91 -5.67 2.88
N GLU A 493 -15.65 -6.04 3.05
CA GLU A 493 -15.02 -6.31 4.34
C GLU A 493 -15.16 -5.13 5.31
N MET A 494 -14.75 -3.92 4.88
CA MET A 494 -14.84 -2.71 5.70
C MET A 494 -16.28 -2.41 6.13
N ARG A 495 -17.24 -2.49 5.21
CA ARG A 495 -18.65 -2.22 5.53
C ARG A 495 -19.20 -3.21 6.55
N LEU A 496 -19.00 -4.52 6.33
CA LEU A 496 -19.48 -5.56 7.24
C LEU A 496 -18.93 -5.39 8.65
N ILE A 497 -17.60 -5.20 8.78
CA ILE A 497 -16.95 -5.12 10.09
C ILE A 497 -17.30 -3.81 10.81
N ILE A 498 -17.23 -2.67 10.12
CA ILE A 498 -17.54 -1.37 10.73
C ILE A 498 -19.00 -1.33 11.17
N ALA A 499 -19.93 -1.77 10.31
CA ALA A 499 -21.35 -1.82 10.67
C ALA A 499 -21.62 -2.75 11.87
N ALA A 500 -21.03 -3.95 11.87
CA ALA A 500 -21.18 -4.91 12.98
C ALA A 500 -20.72 -4.32 14.31
N LEU A 501 -19.56 -3.62 14.32
CA LEU A 501 -19.03 -2.99 15.52
C LEU A 501 -19.90 -1.84 16.02
N ILE A 502 -20.37 -0.95 15.14
CA ILE A 502 -21.16 0.22 15.52
C ILE A 502 -22.58 -0.17 15.98
N VAL A 503 -23.18 -1.20 15.35
CA VAL A 503 -24.47 -1.73 15.79
C VAL A 503 -24.36 -2.42 17.16
N ARG A 504 -23.24 -3.11 17.42
CA ARG A 504 -23.08 -3.94 18.62
C ARG A 504 -22.55 -3.20 19.82
N TYR A 505 -21.71 -2.16 19.63
CA TYR A 505 -21.00 -1.51 20.73
C TYR A 505 -21.15 0.00 20.73
N ASP A 506 -21.19 0.57 21.94
CA ASP A 506 -20.84 1.96 22.18
C ASP A 506 -19.33 2.07 22.22
N ILE A 507 -18.77 2.77 21.26
CA ILE A 507 -17.33 2.99 21.14
C ILE A 507 -16.99 4.44 21.52
N GLY A 508 -15.81 4.63 22.14
CA GLY A 508 -15.40 5.94 22.61
C GLY A 508 -13.92 6.19 22.51
N PHE A 509 -13.57 7.48 22.54
CA PHE A 509 -12.22 7.98 22.39
C PHE A 509 -11.40 7.83 23.68
N VAL A 510 -10.16 7.36 23.57
CA VAL A 510 -9.15 7.37 24.64
C VAL A 510 -8.12 8.45 24.31
N PRO A 511 -7.92 9.47 25.17
CA PRO A 511 -7.02 10.58 24.87
C PRO A 511 -5.53 10.23 24.96
N ARG A 512 -4.67 11.15 24.48
CA ARG A 512 -3.20 11.12 24.57
C ARG A 512 -2.52 9.95 23.88
N GLN A 513 -3.12 9.42 22.81
CA GLN A 513 -2.51 8.41 21.97
C GLN A 513 -1.77 9.04 20.77
N ARG A 514 -0.63 8.47 20.41
CA ARG A 514 0.07 8.84 19.18
C ARG A 514 -0.70 8.32 17.97
N THR A 515 -0.78 9.15 16.93
CA THR A 515 -1.45 8.82 15.66
C THR A 515 -0.57 9.09 14.45
N ASP A 516 0.73 9.28 14.68
CA ASP A 516 1.74 9.29 13.63
C ASP A 516 1.82 7.90 13.00
N TYR A 517 2.17 7.89 11.72
CA TYR A 517 2.21 6.65 10.95
C TYR A 517 3.55 6.50 10.24
N ILE A 518 3.90 5.28 9.95
CA ILE A 518 5.02 4.89 9.10
C ILE A 518 4.45 4.28 7.83
N GLN A 519 5.23 4.29 6.77
CA GLN A 519 4.86 3.66 5.52
C GLN A 519 6.05 2.94 4.91
N TYR A 520 5.88 1.66 4.73
CA TYR A 520 6.77 0.88 3.88
C TYR A 520 6.11 0.66 2.50
N ILE A 521 5.19 -0.25 2.38
CA ILE A 521 4.30 -0.40 1.21
C ILE A 521 2.95 0.22 1.54
N THR A 522 2.40 -0.19 2.67
CA THR A 522 1.16 0.29 3.26
C THR A 522 1.44 1.23 4.43
N THR A 523 0.49 2.07 4.75
CA THR A 523 0.51 2.92 5.93
C THR A 523 0.16 2.10 7.17
N ALA A 524 0.90 2.25 8.25
CA ALA A 524 0.59 1.66 9.55
C ALA A 524 0.80 2.69 10.66
N LEU A 525 0.07 2.57 11.77
CA LEU A 525 0.36 3.39 12.95
C LEU A 525 1.77 3.09 13.47
N ALA A 526 2.55 4.10 13.77
CA ALA A 526 3.93 3.95 14.24
C ALA A 526 4.04 3.21 15.59
N THR A 527 2.93 3.13 16.31
CA THR A 527 2.81 2.43 17.60
C THR A 527 2.26 1.02 17.49
N ASP A 528 1.80 0.61 16.30
CA ASP A 528 1.05 -0.65 16.05
C ASP A 528 -0.13 -0.85 17.02
N SER A 529 -0.67 0.23 17.58
CA SER A 529 -1.69 0.20 18.63
C SER A 529 -2.57 1.44 18.61
N TYR A 530 -3.87 1.27 18.73
CA TYR A 530 -4.84 2.34 18.97
C TYR A 530 -5.96 1.84 19.87
N ILE A 531 -6.04 2.37 21.08
CA ILE A 531 -6.97 1.93 22.12
C ILE A 531 -8.25 2.73 22.02
N ILE A 532 -9.39 2.06 22.09
CA ILE A 532 -10.71 2.68 22.22
C ILE A 532 -11.43 2.11 23.44
N THR A 533 -12.41 2.84 23.98
CA THR A 533 -13.36 2.26 24.92
C THR A 533 -14.48 1.58 24.14
N MET A 534 -14.95 0.44 24.64
CA MET A 534 -16.06 -0.32 24.08
C MET A 534 -16.99 -0.79 25.20
N LYS A 535 -18.30 -0.66 24.97
CA LYS A 535 -19.34 -1.22 25.83
C LYS A 535 -20.42 -1.83 24.95
N ARG A 536 -20.88 -3.03 25.27
CA ARG A 536 -21.99 -3.64 24.55
C ARG A 536 -23.24 -2.77 24.66
N ARG A 537 -23.91 -2.51 23.55
CA ARG A 537 -25.19 -1.79 23.51
C ARG A 537 -26.29 -2.71 24.03
N GLU A 538 -27.14 -2.18 24.86
CA GLU A 538 -28.39 -2.85 25.22
C GLU A 538 -29.34 -2.77 24.01
N PRO A 539 -30.10 -3.84 23.69
CA PRO A 539 -31.12 -3.73 22.68
C PRO A 539 -32.04 -2.54 22.99
N ALA A 540 -32.42 -1.77 21.99
CA ALA A 540 -33.42 -0.73 22.18
C ALA A 540 -34.63 -1.38 22.84
N ARG A 541 -35.05 -0.87 24.00
CA ARG A 541 -36.30 -1.35 24.63
C ARG A 541 -37.43 -1.01 23.66
N GLU A 542 -38.17 -2.03 23.24
CA GLU A 542 -39.42 -1.78 22.53
C GLU A 542 -40.29 -0.90 23.44
N PHE A 543 -40.62 0.29 22.94
CA PHE A 543 -41.60 1.17 23.56
C PHE A 543 -43.00 0.85 22.99
#